data_52e4d27267104f45e95043e60ccc1548
#
_entry.id   52e4d27267104f45e95043e60ccc1548
#
_cell.length_a   1.000
_cell.length_b   1.000
_cell.length_c   1.000
_cell.angle_alpha   90.00
_cell.angle_beta   90.00
_cell.angle_gamma   90.00
#
_symmetry.space_group_name_H-M   'P 1'
#
loop_
_entity.id
_entity.type
_entity.pdbx_description
1 polymer ?
#
loop_
_entity_poly.entity_id
_entity_poly.type
_entity_poly.pdbx_seq_one_letter_code
_entity_poly.pdbx_strand_id
1 'polypeptide(L)'
;MAGLPASPVDPAPPARRRARPVTALEDGELLRELLGPRAGTGLARGVEAAGGLVALLGGVDRGEGEAARLGPGALRRARLLLETARRLAPLVPAARPRVASPAEALAHVGFLATLPRERLVVLTLDGRSGLLARETIAVGAVNAVSASPRDVLEPVIRRGGLRFVVAHNHPSGDPSPSADDVAFTRRVDRAARLLGLQFLDHLVVARGGVVSLREEGHL
;
A
#
# COMPACT_ATOMS: atom_id res chain seq x y z
N MET A 1 -46.30 32.17 56.79
CA MET A 1 -45.13 31.83 55.98
C MET A 1 -45.59 30.93 54.84
N ALA A 2 -45.81 31.51 53.67
CA ALA A 2 -46.31 30.77 52.49
C ALA A 2 -45.10 30.26 51.72
N GLY A 3 -45.03 28.92 51.49
CA GLY A 3 -43.98 28.27 50.73
C GLY A 3 -44.14 28.60 49.23
N LEU A 4 -43.04 29.00 48.60
CA LEU A 4 -42.94 29.20 47.16
C LEU A 4 -43.08 27.84 46.45
N PRO A 5 -43.85 27.79 45.31
CA PRO A 5 -43.91 26.57 44.49
C PRO A 5 -42.57 26.31 43.79
N ALA A 6 -42.16 25.05 43.77
CA ALA A 6 -41.00 24.60 43.03
C ALA A 6 -41.18 24.81 41.52
N SER A 7 -40.21 25.43 40.88
CA SER A 7 -40.15 25.57 39.42
C SER A 7 -40.07 24.20 38.76
N PRO A 8 -40.76 24.00 37.63
CA PRO A 8 -40.65 22.75 36.86
C PRO A 8 -39.23 22.59 36.33
N VAL A 9 -38.62 21.44 36.58
CA VAL A 9 -37.34 21.06 36.01
C VAL A 9 -37.56 20.73 34.52
N ASP A 10 -36.94 21.51 33.64
CA ASP A 10 -36.94 21.23 32.23
C ASP A 10 -36.38 19.81 31.94
N PRO A 11 -37.04 19.03 31.08
CA PRO A 11 -36.52 17.71 30.73
C PRO A 11 -35.19 17.84 30.02
N ALA A 12 -34.20 17.04 30.47
CA ALA A 12 -32.86 16.98 29.85
C ALA A 12 -32.98 16.78 28.33
N PRO A 13 -32.15 17.47 27.53
CA PRO A 13 -32.18 17.33 26.09
C PRO A 13 -31.86 15.87 25.71
N PRO A 14 -32.53 15.32 24.66
CA PRO A 14 -32.35 13.94 24.25
C PRO A 14 -30.86 13.68 23.92
N ALA A 15 -30.32 12.60 24.45
CA ALA A 15 -28.95 12.19 24.21
C ALA A 15 -28.67 12.14 22.71
N ARG A 16 -27.74 12.96 22.23
CA ARG A 16 -27.31 12.94 20.81
C ARG A 16 -26.82 11.55 20.50
N ARG A 17 -27.52 10.83 19.61
CA ARG A 17 -27.03 9.56 19.05
C ARG A 17 -25.63 9.82 18.50
N ARG A 18 -24.63 9.10 19.00
CA ARG A 18 -23.28 9.15 18.42
C ARG A 18 -23.39 8.80 16.93
N ALA A 19 -22.96 9.70 16.06
CA ALA A 19 -22.91 9.46 14.62
C ALA A 19 -22.04 8.21 14.35
N ARG A 20 -22.49 7.32 13.46
CA ARG A 20 -21.69 6.19 13.01
C ARG A 20 -20.42 6.70 12.33
N PRO A 21 -19.25 6.00 12.49
CA PRO A 21 -18.03 6.35 11.76
C PRO A 21 -18.31 6.33 10.26
N VAL A 22 -17.78 7.30 9.51
CA VAL A 22 -17.96 7.41 8.05
C VAL A 22 -17.53 6.13 7.33
N THR A 23 -16.52 5.43 7.84
CA THR A 23 -16.02 4.15 7.31
C THR A 23 -16.99 2.97 7.49
N ALA A 24 -18.05 3.13 8.28
CA ALA A 24 -19.06 2.11 8.52
C ALA A 24 -20.40 2.42 7.81
N LEU A 25 -20.42 3.42 6.94
CA LEU A 25 -21.58 3.78 6.12
C LEU A 25 -21.59 2.96 4.83
N GLU A 26 -22.76 2.44 4.49
CA GLU A 26 -22.98 1.85 3.16
C GLU A 26 -23.01 2.95 2.09
N ASP A 27 -22.71 2.59 0.83
CA ASP A 27 -22.61 3.54 -0.30
C ASP A 27 -23.80 4.50 -0.38
N GLY A 28 -25.01 3.99 -0.22
CA GLY A 28 -26.23 4.79 -0.24
C GLY A 28 -26.39 5.73 0.97
N GLU A 29 -25.92 5.33 2.15
CA GLU A 29 -25.90 6.15 3.36
C GLU A 29 -24.87 7.27 3.23
N LEU A 30 -23.66 6.93 2.74
CA LEU A 30 -22.57 7.87 2.48
C LEU A 30 -23.03 9.00 1.53
N LEU A 31 -23.69 8.64 0.44
CA LEU A 31 -24.20 9.63 -0.51
C LEU A 31 -25.32 10.51 0.08
N ARG A 32 -26.18 9.95 0.92
CA ARG A 32 -27.23 10.74 1.59
C ARG A 32 -26.64 11.75 2.57
N GLU A 33 -25.62 11.37 3.33
CA GLU A 33 -24.94 12.29 4.25
C GLU A 33 -24.15 13.37 3.51
N LEU A 34 -23.41 12.99 2.47
CA LEU A 34 -22.60 13.92 1.66
C LEU A 34 -23.44 14.97 0.92
N LEU A 35 -24.58 14.57 0.37
CA LEU A 35 -25.34 15.38 -0.58
C LEU A 35 -26.66 15.93 0.01
N GLY A 36 -26.95 15.57 1.24
CA GLY A 36 -28.16 15.97 1.96
C GLY A 36 -29.41 15.17 1.54
N PRO A 37 -30.49 15.23 2.34
CA PRO A 37 -31.63 14.30 2.26
C PRO A 37 -32.39 14.34 0.92
N ARG A 38 -32.50 15.52 0.28
CA ARG A 38 -33.22 15.64 -1.01
C ARG A 38 -32.39 15.18 -2.21
N ALA A 39 -31.07 15.23 -2.11
CA ALA A 39 -30.17 14.90 -3.20
C ALA A 39 -29.70 13.44 -3.15
N GLY A 40 -29.57 12.91 -1.93
CA GLY A 40 -29.04 11.57 -1.70
C GLY A 40 -29.99 10.43 -2.05
N THR A 41 -31.31 10.64 -1.98
CA THR A 41 -32.28 9.56 -2.25
C THR A 41 -32.30 9.09 -3.71
N GLY A 42 -32.13 9.99 -4.67
CA GLY A 42 -32.04 9.60 -6.09
C GLY A 42 -30.73 8.87 -6.41
N LEU A 43 -29.62 9.35 -5.86
CA LEU A 43 -28.31 8.70 -6.02
C LEU A 43 -28.22 7.37 -5.27
N ALA A 44 -28.77 7.26 -4.06
CA ALA A 44 -28.77 6.01 -3.32
C ALA A 44 -29.53 4.90 -4.07
N ARG A 45 -30.69 5.21 -4.64
CA ARG A 45 -31.43 4.26 -5.52
C ARG A 45 -30.65 3.92 -6.78
N GLY A 46 -29.98 4.90 -7.37
CA GLY A 46 -29.10 4.68 -8.54
C GLY A 46 -27.92 3.77 -8.24
N VAL A 47 -27.33 3.87 -7.03
CA VAL A 47 -26.24 2.98 -6.58
C VAL A 47 -26.73 1.54 -6.44
N GLU A 48 -27.87 1.33 -5.78
CA GLU A 48 -28.46 -0.01 -5.61
C GLU A 48 -28.77 -0.66 -6.97
N ALA A 49 -29.39 0.09 -7.87
CA ALA A 49 -29.74 -0.39 -9.21
C ALA A 49 -28.53 -0.62 -10.12
N ALA A 50 -27.43 0.11 -9.92
CA ALA A 50 -26.19 -0.04 -10.68
C ALA A 50 -25.29 -1.18 -10.15
N GLY A 51 -25.59 -1.73 -8.97
CA GLY A 51 -24.75 -2.73 -8.32
C GLY A 51 -23.54 -2.13 -7.59
N GLY A 52 -23.64 -0.88 -7.15
CA GLY A 52 -22.63 -0.19 -6.34
C GLY A 52 -22.22 1.19 -6.86
N LEU A 53 -21.56 1.96 -5.99
CA LEU A 53 -21.13 3.33 -6.28
C LEU A 53 -20.17 3.42 -7.48
N VAL A 54 -19.23 2.50 -7.59
CA VAL A 54 -18.23 2.49 -8.67
C VAL A 54 -18.90 2.27 -10.03
N ALA A 55 -19.86 1.36 -10.11
CA ALA A 55 -20.61 1.10 -11.34
C ALA A 55 -21.46 2.29 -11.76
N LEU A 56 -22.13 2.95 -10.83
CA LEU A 56 -22.90 4.18 -11.09
C LEU A 56 -21.99 5.30 -11.59
N LEU A 57 -20.90 5.58 -10.88
CA LEU A 57 -19.97 6.67 -11.24
C LEU A 57 -19.27 6.41 -12.56
N GLY A 58 -18.98 5.15 -12.92
CA GLY A 58 -18.44 4.76 -14.22
C GLY A 58 -19.36 5.11 -15.40
N GLY A 59 -20.68 5.18 -15.19
CA GLY A 59 -21.68 5.59 -16.19
C GLY A 59 -21.90 7.11 -16.27
N VAL A 60 -21.49 7.88 -15.27
CA VAL A 60 -21.83 9.32 -15.14
C VAL A 60 -21.25 10.16 -16.28
N ASP A 61 -20.02 9.91 -16.69
CA ASP A 61 -19.35 10.67 -17.77
C ASP A 61 -19.90 10.29 -19.14
N ARG A 62 -20.22 9.01 -19.34
CA ARG A 62 -20.75 8.49 -20.59
C ARG A 62 -22.26 8.72 -20.75
N GLY A 63 -22.96 9.04 -19.65
CA GLY A 63 -24.42 9.15 -19.62
C GLY A 63 -25.12 7.80 -19.84
N GLU A 64 -24.53 6.71 -19.39
CA GLU A 64 -24.99 5.33 -19.64
C GLU A 64 -25.56 4.67 -18.37
N GLY A 65 -26.32 3.59 -18.57
CA GLY A 65 -26.85 2.77 -17.48
C GLY A 65 -27.76 3.56 -16.55
N GLU A 66 -27.69 3.26 -15.25
CA GLU A 66 -28.48 3.95 -14.21
C GLU A 66 -28.11 5.42 -14.05
N ALA A 67 -26.90 5.83 -14.45
CA ALA A 67 -26.50 7.24 -14.44
C ALA A 67 -27.35 8.10 -15.41
N ALA A 68 -27.80 7.54 -16.52
CA ALA A 68 -28.68 8.22 -17.48
C ALA A 68 -30.07 8.53 -16.91
N ARG A 69 -30.48 7.81 -15.88
CA ARG A 69 -31.80 8.01 -15.20
C ARG A 69 -31.74 9.03 -14.07
N LEU A 70 -30.55 9.55 -13.75
CA LEU A 70 -30.42 10.59 -12.74
C LEU A 70 -30.95 11.92 -13.27
N GLY A 71 -31.75 12.60 -12.46
CA GLY A 71 -32.18 13.97 -12.77
C GLY A 71 -30.98 14.93 -12.84
N PRO A 72 -31.10 16.08 -13.56
CA PRO A 72 -30.01 17.02 -13.83
C PRO A 72 -29.23 17.44 -12.59
N GLY A 73 -29.91 17.67 -11.48
CA GLY A 73 -29.25 18.04 -10.21
C GLY A 73 -28.44 16.92 -9.58
N ALA A 74 -28.91 15.67 -9.63
CA ALA A 74 -28.20 14.50 -9.13
C ALA A 74 -26.99 14.17 -10.02
N LEU A 75 -27.17 14.24 -11.33
CA LEU A 75 -26.09 14.02 -12.30
C LEU A 75 -24.96 15.05 -12.13
N ARG A 76 -25.32 16.34 -11.97
CA ARG A 76 -24.31 17.38 -11.71
C ARG A 76 -23.53 17.10 -10.43
N ARG A 77 -24.17 16.69 -9.35
CA ARG A 77 -23.49 16.35 -8.09
C ARG A 77 -22.61 15.13 -8.22
N ALA A 78 -23.06 14.10 -8.91
CA ALA A 78 -22.26 12.91 -9.19
C ALA A 78 -20.98 13.28 -9.99
N ARG A 79 -21.10 14.17 -10.99
CA ARG A 79 -19.93 14.69 -11.73
C ARG A 79 -18.99 15.51 -10.85
N LEU A 80 -19.51 16.35 -9.96
CA LEU A 80 -18.68 17.10 -9.02
C LEU A 80 -17.92 16.17 -8.06
N LEU A 81 -18.60 15.14 -7.53
CA LEU A 81 -17.98 14.15 -6.68
C LEU A 81 -16.85 13.40 -7.42
N LEU A 82 -17.12 12.96 -8.64
CA LEU A 82 -16.15 12.26 -9.48
C LEU A 82 -14.95 13.15 -9.81
N GLU A 83 -15.18 14.40 -10.17
CA GLU A 83 -14.12 15.36 -10.46
C GLU A 83 -13.28 15.69 -9.21
N THR A 84 -13.93 15.84 -8.05
CA THR A 84 -13.22 16.01 -6.77
C THR A 84 -12.35 14.79 -6.46
N ALA A 85 -12.88 13.57 -6.63
CA ALA A 85 -12.12 12.34 -6.44
C ALA A 85 -10.92 12.26 -7.39
N ARG A 86 -11.07 12.63 -8.66
CA ARG A 86 -9.96 12.68 -9.63
C ARG A 86 -8.86 13.65 -9.23
N ARG A 87 -9.23 14.83 -8.72
CA ARG A 87 -8.24 15.83 -8.26
C ARG A 87 -7.53 15.39 -6.99
N LEU A 88 -8.21 14.65 -6.12
CA LEU A 88 -7.64 14.12 -4.88
C LEU A 88 -6.86 12.83 -5.09
N ALA A 89 -7.16 12.04 -6.13
CA ALA A 89 -6.50 10.76 -6.40
C ALA A 89 -4.96 10.85 -6.45
N PRO A 90 -4.34 11.88 -7.08
CA PRO A 90 -2.89 12.03 -7.05
C PRO A 90 -2.31 12.34 -5.65
N LEU A 91 -3.15 12.83 -4.73
CA LEU A 91 -2.76 13.13 -3.34
C LEU A 91 -2.86 11.90 -2.44
N VAL A 92 -3.61 10.88 -2.86
CA VAL A 92 -3.70 9.60 -2.17
C VAL A 92 -2.52 8.75 -2.65
N PRO A 93 -1.58 8.37 -1.78
CA PRO A 93 -0.49 7.49 -2.18
C PRO A 93 -1.07 6.23 -2.80
N ALA A 94 -0.62 5.89 -4.02
CA ALA A 94 -0.99 4.63 -4.64
C ALA A 94 -0.67 3.48 -3.68
N ALA A 95 -1.56 2.48 -3.61
CA ALA A 95 -1.29 1.30 -2.81
C ALA A 95 0.06 0.70 -3.26
N ARG A 96 1.04 0.69 -2.36
CA ARG A 96 2.37 0.17 -2.67
C ARG A 96 2.29 -1.32 -2.90
N PRO A 97 2.97 -1.87 -3.93
CA PRO A 97 3.10 -3.30 -4.06
C PRO A 97 3.61 -3.90 -2.76
N ARG A 98 2.99 -4.99 -2.32
CA ARG A 98 3.42 -5.68 -1.10
C ARG A 98 4.56 -6.63 -1.43
N VAL A 99 5.51 -6.76 -0.51
CA VAL A 99 6.63 -7.70 -0.59
C VAL A 99 6.77 -8.39 0.76
N ALA A 100 6.05 -9.49 0.94
CA ALA A 100 6.00 -10.25 2.19
C ALA A 100 6.45 -11.72 2.03
N SER A 101 6.80 -12.13 0.80
CA SER A 101 7.32 -13.46 0.48
C SER A 101 8.42 -13.37 -0.56
N PRO A 102 9.28 -14.42 -0.71
CA PRO A 102 10.26 -14.52 -1.79
C PRO A 102 9.63 -14.38 -3.18
N ALA A 103 8.47 -14.98 -3.40
CA ALA A 103 7.73 -14.90 -4.67
C ALA A 103 7.28 -13.47 -5.00
N GLU A 104 6.79 -12.72 -4.01
CA GLU A 104 6.43 -11.32 -4.18
C GLU A 104 7.68 -10.45 -4.43
N ALA A 105 8.80 -10.72 -3.75
CA ALA A 105 10.07 -10.05 -4.01
C ALA A 105 10.59 -10.33 -5.42
N LEU A 106 10.47 -11.57 -5.89
CA LEU A 106 10.90 -11.99 -7.23
C LEU A 106 10.19 -11.22 -8.35
N ALA A 107 8.93 -10.85 -8.17
CA ALA A 107 8.23 -10.00 -9.12
C ALA A 107 8.93 -8.65 -9.37
N HIS A 108 9.72 -8.17 -8.41
CA HIS A 108 10.46 -6.91 -8.51
C HIS A 108 11.93 -7.07 -8.89
N VAL A 109 12.52 -8.25 -8.73
CA VAL A 109 13.95 -8.51 -8.98
C VAL A 109 14.21 -9.60 -10.02
N GLY A 110 13.18 -10.27 -10.55
CA GLY A 110 13.32 -11.37 -11.51
C GLY A 110 14.06 -11.00 -12.80
N PHE A 111 14.01 -9.72 -13.20
CA PHE A 111 14.80 -9.22 -14.35
C PHE A 111 16.30 -9.44 -14.18
N LEU A 112 16.80 -9.60 -12.95
CA LEU A 112 18.20 -9.85 -12.65
C LEU A 112 18.70 -11.13 -13.33
N ALA A 113 17.88 -12.17 -13.49
CA ALA A 113 18.24 -13.44 -14.12
C ALA A 113 18.78 -13.28 -15.55
N THR A 114 18.41 -12.18 -16.24
CA THR A 114 18.81 -11.94 -17.63
C THR A 114 20.05 -11.06 -17.79
N LEU A 115 20.58 -10.53 -16.69
CA LEU A 115 21.69 -9.60 -16.74
C LEU A 115 23.03 -10.34 -16.93
N PRO A 116 23.92 -9.80 -17.80
CA PRO A 116 25.22 -10.43 -18.10
C PRO A 116 26.29 -10.16 -17.04
N ARG A 117 26.01 -9.25 -16.11
CA ARG A 117 26.91 -8.92 -14.99
C ARG A 117 26.15 -9.05 -13.68
N GLU A 118 26.86 -9.43 -12.63
CA GLU A 118 26.30 -9.42 -11.29
C GLU A 118 25.80 -8.03 -10.91
N ARG A 119 24.68 -7.98 -10.24
CA ARG A 119 24.07 -6.75 -9.73
C ARG A 119 23.44 -7.02 -8.38
N LEU A 120 23.80 -6.20 -7.42
CA LEU A 120 23.21 -6.20 -6.09
C LEU A 120 22.10 -5.13 -6.04
N VAL A 121 20.92 -5.54 -5.61
CA VAL A 121 19.73 -4.68 -5.50
C VAL A 121 19.17 -4.77 -4.09
N VAL A 122 18.68 -3.66 -3.57
CA VAL A 122 17.89 -3.62 -2.34
C VAL A 122 16.45 -3.19 -2.65
N LEU A 123 15.49 -3.91 -2.08
CA LEU A 123 14.09 -3.52 -1.99
C LEU A 123 13.86 -2.94 -0.61
N THR A 124 13.58 -1.64 -0.54
CA THR A 124 13.25 -0.93 0.69
C THR A 124 11.75 -0.99 0.93
N LEU A 125 11.32 -1.39 2.13
CA LEU A 125 9.92 -1.63 2.46
C LEU A 125 9.53 -0.83 3.72
N ASP A 126 8.26 -0.44 3.78
CA ASP A 126 7.68 0.14 5.00
C ASP A 126 7.35 -0.93 6.07
N GLY A 127 6.83 -0.51 7.22
CA GLY A 127 6.48 -1.42 8.32
C GLY A 127 5.36 -2.43 7.98
N ARG A 128 4.63 -2.25 6.87
CA ARG A 128 3.59 -3.14 6.38
C ARG A 128 4.02 -3.94 5.15
N SER A 129 5.32 -3.96 4.86
CA SER A 129 5.92 -4.58 3.67
C SER A 129 5.51 -3.93 2.34
N GLY A 130 5.04 -2.69 2.34
CA GLY A 130 4.82 -1.92 1.13
C GLY A 130 6.14 -1.45 0.51
N LEU A 131 6.34 -1.68 -0.79
CA LEU A 131 7.56 -1.31 -1.51
C LEU A 131 7.71 0.21 -1.60
N LEU A 132 8.76 0.74 -0.97
CA LEU A 132 9.13 2.15 -1.00
C LEU A 132 10.04 2.47 -2.19
N ALA A 133 11.04 1.62 -2.41
CA ALA A 133 12.03 1.80 -3.47
C ALA A 133 12.69 0.47 -3.85
N ARG A 134 13.22 0.43 -5.09
CA ARG A 134 14.18 -0.57 -5.57
C ARG A 134 15.42 0.18 -6.04
N GLU A 135 16.58 -0.10 -5.44
CA GLU A 135 17.82 0.58 -5.75
C GLU A 135 18.93 -0.41 -6.07
N THR A 136 19.73 -0.12 -7.09
CA THR A 136 20.95 -0.89 -7.40
C THR A 136 22.07 -0.39 -6.51
N ILE A 137 22.71 -1.29 -5.78
CA ILE A 137 23.78 -1.01 -4.84
C ILE A 137 25.16 -1.16 -5.51
N ALA A 138 25.31 -2.22 -6.29
CA ALA A 138 26.56 -2.50 -6.99
C ALA A 138 26.32 -3.18 -8.34
N VAL A 139 27.26 -3.01 -9.27
CA VAL A 139 27.30 -3.64 -10.60
C VAL A 139 28.71 -4.13 -10.89
N GLY A 140 28.84 -5.36 -11.30
CA GLY A 140 30.12 -6.05 -11.53
C GLY A 140 30.26 -7.20 -10.55
N ALA A 141 31.46 -7.79 -10.40
CA ALA A 141 31.68 -8.86 -9.43
C ALA A 141 31.21 -8.40 -8.03
N VAL A 142 30.08 -8.89 -7.60
CA VAL A 142 29.49 -8.61 -6.29
C VAL A 142 30.05 -9.62 -5.29
N ASN A 143 31.36 -9.59 -5.13
CA ASN A 143 31.97 -10.37 -4.05
C ASN A 143 32.02 -9.54 -2.76
N ALA A 144 32.20 -10.18 -1.65
CA ALA A 144 32.25 -9.60 -0.30
C ALA A 144 33.22 -8.40 -0.15
N VAL A 145 34.03 -8.11 -1.18
CA VAL A 145 35.01 -7.02 -1.22
C VAL A 145 34.44 -5.76 -1.82
N SER A 146 33.37 -5.82 -2.66
CA SER A 146 32.86 -4.67 -3.41
C SER A 146 31.64 -3.98 -2.79
N ALA A 147 30.89 -4.62 -1.89
CA ALA A 147 29.77 -4.03 -1.19
C ALA A 147 29.87 -4.21 0.33
N SER A 148 29.56 -3.15 1.07
CA SER A 148 29.54 -3.16 2.54
C SER A 148 28.08 -3.19 3.05
N PRO A 149 27.84 -3.62 4.30
CA PRO A 149 26.53 -3.46 4.92
C PRO A 149 26.02 -2.02 4.90
N ARG A 150 26.91 -1.03 4.98
CA ARG A 150 26.56 0.39 4.88
C ARG A 150 25.88 0.72 3.55
N ASP A 151 26.43 0.20 2.45
CA ASP A 151 25.92 0.51 1.11
C ASP A 151 24.48 -0.01 0.92
N VAL A 152 24.14 -1.13 1.58
CA VAL A 152 22.79 -1.70 1.59
C VAL A 152 21.86 -0.90 2.51
N LEU A 153 22.32 -0.55 3.72
CA LEU A 153 21.46 0.01 4.76
C LEU A 153 21.22 1.52 4.61
N GLU A 154 22.18 2.24 4.02
CA GLU A 154 22.04 3.69 3.77
C GLU A 154 20.78 4.02 2.96
N PRO A 155 20.52 3.42 1.77
CA PRO A 155 19.31 3.70 1.02
C PRO A 155 18.04 3.28 1.77
N VAL A 156 18.07 2.20 2.56
CA VAL A 156 16.94 1.77 3.39
C VAL A 156 16.58 2.87 4.39
N ILE A 157 17.57 3.39 5.11
CA ILE A 157 17.37 4.45 6.10
C ILE A 157 16.93 5.75 5.43
N ARG A 158 17.59 6.16 4.37
CA ARG A 158 17.30 7.38 3.61
C ARG A 158 15.87 7.41 3.07
N ARG A 159 15.31 6.24 2.72
CA ARG A 159 13.92 6.10 2.27
C ARG A 159 12.90 5.95 3.40
N GLY A 160 13.33 5.97 4.66
CA GLY A 160 12.45 5.73 5.81
C GLY A 160 11.93 4.30 5.87
N GLY A 161 12.69 3.35 5.30
CA GLY A 161 12.37 1.93 5.35
C GLY A 161 12.56 1.36 6.74
N LEU A 162 11.72 0.38 7.08
CA LEU A 162 11.82 -0.40 8.31
C LEU A 162 12.17 -1.85 8.03
N ARG A 163 11.89 -2.30 6.80
CA ARG A 163 12.13 -3.65 6.31
C ARG A 163 12.85 -3.58 4.97
N PHE A 164 13.56 -4.63 4.61
CA PHE A 164 14.20 -4.70 3.30
C PHE A 164 14.50 -6.14 2.87
N VAL A 165 14.63 -6.32 1.56
CA VAL A 165 15.10 -7.53 0.90
C VAL A 165 16.31 -7.15 0.07
N VAL A 166 17.33 -8.01 0.06
CA VAL A 166 18.48 -7.93 -0.84
C VAL A 166 18.31 -8.96 -1.93
N ALA A 167 18.74 -8.66 -3.13
CA ALA A 167 18.80 -9.62 -4.23
C ALA A 167 20.04 -9.38 -5.08
N HIS A 168 20.68 -10.45 -5.54
CA HIS A 168 21.71 -10.37 -6.56
C HIS A 168 21.54 -11.50 -7.58
N ASN A 169 22.17 -11.37 -8.73
CA ASN A 169 22.13 -12.40 -9.74
C ASN A 169 23.47 -13.08 -9.95
N HIS A 170 23.40 -14.35 -10.34
CA HIS A 170 24.53 -15.12 -10.84
C HIS A 170 24.44 -15.26 -12.38
N PRO A 171 25.32 -14.58 -13.15
CA PRO A 171 25.37 -14.71 -14.61
C PRO A 171 25.70 -16.11 -15.11
N SER A 172 26.31 -16.97 -14.26
CA SER A 172 26.56 -18.37 -14.55
C SER A 172 25.32 -19.18 -14.85
N GLY A 173 24.17 -18.74 -14.29
CA GLY A 173 22.89 -19.44 -14.39
C GLY A 173 22.58 -20.37 -13.22
N ASP A 174 23.53 -20.60 -12.31
CA ASP A 174 23.34 -21.37 -11.08
C ASP A 174 22.95 -20.43 -9.92
N PRO A 175 21.77 -20.63 -9.27
CA PRO A 175 21.32 -19.80 -8.15
C PRO A 175 21.94 -20.20 -6.80
N SER A 176 22.80 -21.21 -6.75
CA SER A 176 23.43 -21.66 -5.50
C SER A 176 24.25 -20.54 -4.87
N PRO A 177 23.99 -20.15 -3.60
CA PRO A 177 24.74 -19.10 -2.94
C PRO A 177 26.20 -19.53 -2.67
N SER A 178 27.15 -18.61 -2.89
CA SER A 178 28.55 -18.82 -2.53
C SER A 178 28.73 -18.63 -1.01
N ALA A 179 29.89 -19.09 -0.51
CA ALA A 179 30.30 -18.87 0.88
C ALA A 179 30.38 -17.34 1.19
N ASP A 180 30.80 -16.54 0.20
CA ASP A 180 30.91 -15.10 0.32
C ASP A 180 29.52 -14.42 0.41
N ASP A 181 28.52 -14.92 -0.32
CA ASP A 181 27.13 -14.45 -0.23
C ASP A 181 26.55 -14.69 1.15
N VAL A 182 26.78 -15.89 1.70
CA VAL A 182 26.35 -16.23 3.06
C VAL A 182 27.07 -15.36 4.10
N ALA A 183 28.36 -15.14 3.96
CA ALA A 183 29.14 -14.30 4.86
C ALA A 183 28.70 -12.83 4.78
N PHE A 184 28.44 -12.31 3.59
CA PHE A 184 27.91 -10.97 3.35
C PHE A 184 26.52 -10.81 3.98
N THR A 185 25.61 -11.76 3.73
CA THR A 185 24.26 -11.78 4.28
C THR A 185 24.26 -11.69 5.79
N ARG A 186 25.09 -12.49 6.46
CA ARG A 186 25.25 -12.46 7.93
C ARG A 186 25.80 -11.14 8.46
N ARG A 187 26.69 -10.47 7.70
CA ARG A 187 27.17 -9.12 8.09
C ARG A 187 26.08 -8.09 7.98
N VAL A 188 25.28 -8.11 6.89
CA VAL A 188 24.15 -7.22 6.69
C VAL A 188 23.09 -7.42 7.78
N ASP A 189 22.74 -8.67 8.10
CA ASP A 189 21.75 -8.99 9.14
C ASP A 189 22.18 -8.44 10.51
N ARG A 190 23.43 -8.68 10.92
CA ARG A 190 23.94 -8.13 12.18
C ARG A 190 23.88 -6.60 12.22
N ALA A 191 24.26 -5.93 11.16
CA ALA A 191 24.23 -4.48 11.08
C ALA A 191 22.79 -3.94 11.08
N ALA A 192 21.86 -4.61 10.37
CA ALA A 192 20.45 -4.27 10.35
C ALA A 192 19.80 -4.33 11.74
N ARG A 193 20.07 -5.41 12.49
CA ARG A 193 19.57 -5.58 13.87
C ARG A 193 20.03 -4.47 14.80
N LEU A 194 21.27 -4.01 14.69
CA LEU A 194 21.79 -2.90 15.50
C LEU A 194 21.08 -1.58 15.22
N LEU A 195 20.57 -1.41 13.99
CA LEU A 195 19.84 -0.23 13.55
C LEU A 195 18.32 -0.35 13.70
N GLY A 196 17.80 -1.46 14.26
CA GLY A 196 16.38 -1.71 14.40
C GLY A 196 15.67 -1.98 13.07
N LEU A 197 16.40 -2.33 12.01
CA LEU A 197 15.87 -2.68 10.70
C LEU A 197 15.62 -4.19 10.59
N GLN A 198 14.56 -4.58 9.89
CA GLN A 198 14.21 -5.97 9.66
C GLN A 198 14.70 -6.43 8.28
N PHE A 199 15.74 -7.22 8.22
CA PHE A 199 16.20 -7.89 7.02
C PHE A 199 15.30 -9.10 6.75
N LEU A 200 14.47 -9.05 5.70
CA LEU A 200 13.49 -10.09 5.42
C LEU A 200 14.12 -11.29 4.70
N ASP A 201 14.93 -11.04 3.67
CA ASP A 201 15.54 -12.11 2.88
C ASP A 201 16.71 -11.63 2.01
N HIS A 202 17.54 -12.56 1.57
CA HIS A 202 18.50 -12.38 0.51
C HIS A 202 18.25 -13.42 -0.60
N LEU A 203 17.93 -12.94 -1.81
CA LEU A 203 17.61 -13.77 -2.95
C LEU A 203 18.78 -13.85 -3.91
N VAL A 204 19.20 -15.05 -4.27
CA VAL A 204 20.11 -15.29 -5.40
C VAL A 204 19.26 -15.65 -6.60
N VAL A 205 19.34 -14.84 -7.67
CA VAL A 205 18.48 -14.95 -8.86
C VAL A 205 19.34 -15.37 -10.04
N ALA A 206 19.00 -16.47 -10.71
CA ALA A 206 19.71 -16.96 -11.87
C ALA A 206 18.74 -17.52 -12.93
N ARG A 207 19.21 -17.86 -14.11
CA ARG A 207 18.39 -18.51 -15.15
C ARG A 207 17.86 -19.87 -14.71
N GLY A 208 18.62 -20.58 -13.86
CA GLY A 208 18.24 -21.87 -13.31
C GLY A 208 17.20 -21.78 -12.18
N GLY A 209 16.89 -20.61 -11.68
CA GLY A 209 15.91 -20.43 -10.60
C GLY A 209 16.24 -19.28 -9.64
N VAL A 210 15.66 -19.36 -8.46
CA VAL A 210 15.90 -18.45 -7.34
C VAL A 210 16.11 -19.23 -6.06
N VAL A 211 17.05 -18.77 -5.23
CA VAL A 211 17.30 -19.31 -3.90
C VAL A 211 17.10 -18.21 -2.87
N SER A 212 16.37 -18.53 -1.80
CA SER A 212 16.19 -17.69 -0.62
C SER A 212 17.16 -18.16 0.47
N LEU A 213 18.08 -17.29 0.89
CA LEU A 213 19.00 -17.61 1.96
C LEU A 213 18.32 -17.76 3.32
N ARG A 214 17.14 -17.16 3.48
CA ARG A 214 16.31 -17.36 4.67
C ARG A 214 15.71 -18.77 4.71
N GLU A 215 15.13 -19.22 3.59
CA GLU A 215 14.55 -20.55 3.50
C GLU A 215 15.59 -21.64 3.66
N GLU A 216 16.84 -21.37 3.25
CA GLU A 216 17.99 -22.28 3.47
C GLU A 216 18.62 -22.16 4.87
N GLY A 217 18.10 -21.29 5.75
CA GLY A 217 18.55 -21.16 7.14
C GLY A 217 19.84 -20.37 7.33
N HIS A 218 20.21 -19.51 6.40
CA HIS A 218 21.40 -18.65 6.50
C HIS A 218 21.13 -17.29 7.17
N LEU A 219 19.82 -16.96 7.39
CA LEU A 219 19.32 -15.75 8.06
C LEU A 219 18.54 -16.08 9.33
#